data_e5c43f3fc93bfe902de43ec9dca673cd
#
_entry.id   e5c43f3fc93bfe902de43ec9dca673cd
#
_cell.length_a   1.000
_cell.length_b   1.000
_cell.length_c   1.000
_cell.angle_alpha   90.00
_cell.angle_beta   90.00
_cell.angle_gamma   90.00
#
_symmetry.space_group_name_H-M   'P 1'
#
loop_
_entity.id
_entity.type
_entity.pdbx_description
1 polymer ?
#
loop_
_entity_poly.entity_id
_entity_poly.type
_entity_poly.pdbx_seq_one_letter_code
_entity_poly.pdbx_strand_id
1 'polypeptide(L)'
;RAMPTSRTFTLLLQHQRYCDKRQVSLLALGVAVALLFSLCAGDQWIWPSEWFSERAQLFVWQLRLPRALAVMLVGAALAVAGAVMQALFENPLAEPGLLGVANGAGVALVLTVLLGHGLLPVALLSAAAIVGALAMTFLLLGFARRRRLTNARLLLVGVALGIVCSALMTWAVYFSTSLDLRQLMYWMMGGFGGVDWRQKWLVLALLPVLLWLCGQGRVLNLMALGEVQARQLGLSLHLWRNLLVLAIGWLVGVSVALAGVIGFVGLVIPHILRLTGLTDQRYLLPACALAGAGVLLVAD
;
A
#
# COMPACT_ATOMS: atom_id res chain seq x y z
N ARG A 1 -7.17 -4.44 -44.60
CA ARG A 1 -7.46 -5.18 -43.35
C ARG A 1 -8.89 -4.84 -42.94
N ALA A 2 -9.79 -5.84 -42.98
CA ALA A 2 -11.18 -5.65 -42.62
C ALA A 2 -11.30 -5.32 -41.15
N MET A 3 -12.07 -4.26 -40.80
CA MET A 3 -12.39 -3.95 -39.40
C MET A 3 -13.22 -5.10 -38.82
N PRO A 4 -12.93 -5.54 -37.60
CA PRO A 4 -13.73 -6.59 -36.97
C PRO A 4 -15.19 -6.12 -36.82
N THR A 5 -16.13 -7.00 -37.12
CA THR A 5 -17.55 -6.72 -36.93
C THR A 5 -17.84 -6.45 -35.45
N SER A 6 -18.87 -5.67 -35.16
CA SER A 6 -19.27 -5.36 -33.76
C SER A 6 -19.47 -6.60 -32.90
N ARG A 7 -19.96 -7.69 -33.53
CA ARG A 7 -20.16 -8.99 -32.87
C ARG A 7 -18.83 -9.64 -32.48
N THR A 8 -17.84 -9.60 -33.37
CA THR A 8 -16.48 -10.11 -33.10
C THR A 8 -15.82 -9.35 -31.97
N PHE A 9 -15.97 -8.03 -31.96
CA PHE A 9 -15.43 -7.17 -30.91
C PHE A 9 -16.05 -7.49 -29.53
N THR A 10 -17.38 -7.66 -29.47
CA THR A 10 -18.08 -8.04 -28.24
C THR A 10 -17.61 -9.40 -27.71
N LEU A 11 -17.40 -10.38 -28.58
CA LEU A 11 -16.88 -11.69 -28.19
C LEU A 11 -15.46 -11.61 -27.63
N LEU A 12 -14.59 -10.80 -28.24
CA LEU A 12 -13.22 -10.59 -27.74
C LEU A 12 -13.21 -9.93 -26.37
N LEU A 13 -14.07 -8.93 -26.14
CA LEU A 13 -14.21 -8.30 -24.82
C LEU A 13 -14.71 -9.28 -23.77
N GLN A 14 -15.68 -10.12 -24.09
CA GLN A 14 -16.19 -11.14 -23.18
C GLN A 14 -15.11 -12.17 -22.82
N HIS A 15 -14.32 -12.60 -23.80
CA HIS A 15 -13.20 -13.51 -23.58
C HIS A 15 -12.13 -12.87 -22.66
N GLN A 16 -11.77 -11.62 -22.91
CA GLN A 16 -10.80 -10.91 -22.07
C GLN A 16 -11.29 -10.77 -20.61
N ARG A 17 -12.57 -10.43 -20.43
CA ARG A 17 -13.16 -10.36 -19.08
C ARG A 17 -13.16 -11.72 -18.37
N TYR A 18 -13.40 -12.78 -19.10
CA TYR A 18 -13.34 -14.13 -18.55
C TYR A 18 -11.93 -14.48 -18.09
N CYS A 19 -10.91 -14.20 -18.91
CA CYS A 19 -9.52 -14.40 -18.55
C CYS A 19 -9.11 -13.58 -17.32
N ASP A 20 -9.52 -12.32 -17.25
CA ASP A 20 -9.22 -11.43 -16.12
C ASP A 20 -9.86 -11.95 -14.82
N LYS A 21 -11.13 -12.35 -14.88
CA LYS A 21 -11.82 -12.95 -13.72
C LYS A 21 -11.16 -14.26 -13.28
N ARG A 22 -10.72 -15.08 -14.22
CA ARG A 22 -10.00 -16.32 -13.92
C ARG A 22 -8.68 -16.05 -13.21
N GLN A 23 -7.90 -15.06 -13.66
CA GLN A 23 -6.65 -14.69 -13.02
C GLN A 23 -6.88 -14.19 -11.58
N VAL A 24 -7.89 -13.33 -11.37
CA VAL A 24 -8.24 -12.84 -10.02
C VAL A 24 -8.66 -14.01 -9.12
N SER A 25 -9.46 -14.94 -9.62
CA SER A 25 -9.88 -16.13 -8.86
C SER A 25 -8.71 -17.04 -8.48
N LEU A 26 -7.75 -17.24 -9.40
CA LEU A 26 -6.54 -18.03 -9.14
C LEU A 26 -5.65 -17.35 -8.08
N LEU A 27 -5.52 -16.02 -8.13
CA LEU A 27 -4.79 -15.26 -7.11
C LEU A 27 -5.47 -15.37 -5.74
N ALA A 28 -6.79 -15.29 -5.67
CA ALA A 28 -7.53 -15.46 -4.42
C ALA A 28 -7.30 -16.86 -3.82
N LEU A 29 -7.31 -17.91 -4.65
CA LEU A 29 -7.01 -19.27 -4.21
C LEU A 29 -5.56 -19.37 -3.69
N GLY A 30 -4.60 -18.80 -4.40
CA GLY A 30 -3.19 -18.77 -4.01
C GLY A 30 -2.99 -18.09 -2.67
N VAL A 31 -3.66 -16.96 -2.43
CA VAL A 31 -3.63 -16.23 -1.15
C VAL A 31 -4.23 -17.07 -0.02
N ALA A 32 -5.37 -17.74 -0.26
CA ALA A 32 -5.98 -18.63 0.73
C ALA A 32 -5.04 -19.78 1.13
N VAL A 33 -4.38 -20.40 0.16
CA VAL A 33 -3.38 -21.46 0.41
C VAL A 33 -2.19 -20.91 1.18
N ALA A 34 -1.67 -19.74 0.81
CA ALA A 34 -0.57 -19.08 1.49
C ALA A 34 -0.92 -18.74 2.94
N LEU A 35 -2.15 -18.30 3.21
CA LEU A 35 -2.64 -18.01 4.55
C LEU A 35 -2.69 -19.30 5.41
N LEU A 36 -3.24 -20.37 4.87
CA LEU A 36 -3.27 -21.66 5.57
C LEU A 36 -1.85 -22.13 5.91
N PHE A 37 -0.94 -22.05 4.95
CA PHE A 37 0.47 -22.40 5.16
C PHE A 37 1.12 -21.51 6.22
N SER A 38 0.88 -20.20 6.17
CA SER A 38 1.41 -19.25 7.15
C SER A 38 0.94 -19.53 8.57
N LEU A 39 -0.31 -19.93 8.76
CA LEU A 39 -0.85 -20.30 10.07
C LEU A 39 -0.27 -21.62 10.58
N CYS A 40 0.10 -22.52 9.70
CA CYS A 40 0.72 -23.80 10.06
C CYS A 40 2.23 -23.67 10.29
N ALA A 41 2.93 -22.87 9.51
CA ALA A 41 4.39 -22.76 9.51
C ALA A 41 4.90 -21.84 10.62
N GLY A 42 6.07 -22.15 11.16
CA GLY A 42 6.77 -21.37 12.17
C GLY A 42 7.86 -22.22 12.81
N ASP A 43 8.36 -21.83 13.98
CA ASP A 43 9.34 -22.60 14.74
C ASP A 43 8.83 -24.02 15.04
N GLN A 44 7.50 -24.13 15.20
CA GLN A 44 6.81 -25.40 15.33
C GLN A 44 5.68 -25.48 14.30
N TRP A 45 5.64 -26.58 13.56
CA TRP A 45 4.56 -26.85 12.63
C TRP A 45 3.29 -27.26 13.40
N ILE A 46 2.16 -26.61 13.10
CA ILE A 46 0.86 -26.89 13.68
C ILE A 46 -0.12 -27.23 12.56
N TRP A 47 -0.61 -28.47 12.55
CA TRP A 47 -1.60 -28.92 11.57
C TRP A 47 -2.97 -28.26 11.82
N PRO A 48 -3.80 -28.05 10.77
CA PRO A 48 -5.14 -27.47 10.92
C PRO A 48 -6.05 -28.23 11.89
N SER A 49 -5.88 -29.55 12.04
CA SER A 49 -6.61 -30.37 12.99
C SER A 49 -6.33 -30.02 14.44
N GLU A 50 -5.19 -29.40 14.75
CA GLU A 50 -4.74 -29.00 16.07
C GLU A 50 -5.03 -27.54 16.42
N TRP A 51 -5.65 -26.78 15.52
CA TRP A 51 -5.83 -25.32 15.71
C TRP A 51 -6.74 -24.94 16.87
N PHE A 52 -7.57 -25.85 17.35
CA PHE A 52 -8.44 -25.62 18.50
C PHE A 52 -7.87 -26.17 19.81
N SER A 53 -6.65 -26.69 19.81
CA SER A 53 -5.94 -27.10 21.05
C SER A 53 -5.45 -25.88 21.82
N GLU A 54 -5.16 -26.02 23.11
CA GLU A 54 -4.60 -24.94 23.96
C GLU A 54 -3.27 -24.42 23.41
N ARG A 55 -2.42 -25.29 22.91
CA ARG A 55 -1.14 -24.94 22.28
C ARG A 55 -1.36 -24.08 21.02
N ALA A 56 -2.33 -24.45 20.20
CA ALA A 56 -2.65 -23.72 18.97
C ALA A 56 -3.25 -22.35 19.26
N GLN A 57 -4.00 -22.17 20.34
CA GLN A 57 -4.55 -20.86 20.69
C GLN A 57 -3.48 -19.80 20.85
N LEU A 58 -2.35 -20.12 21.49
CA LEU A 58 -1.27 -19.16 21.64
C LEU A 58 -0.57 -18.87 20.31
N PHE A 59 -0.15 -19.89 19.58
CA PHE A 59 0.66 -19.72 18.37
C PHE A 59 -0.16 -19.29 17.15
N VAL A 60 -1.29 -19.93 16.91
CA VAL A 60 -2.11 -19.66 15.71
C VAL A 60 -2.97 -18.43 15.91
N TRP A 61 -3.75 -18.37 16.97
CA TRP A 61 -4.78 -17.34 17.15
C TRP A 61 -4.23 -16.04 17.74
N GLN A 62 -3.22 -16.09 18.59
CA GLN A 62 -2.68 -14.91 19.28
C GLN A 62 -1.48 -14.30 18.58
N LEU A 63 -0.66 -15.07 17.88
CA LEU A 63 0.56 -14.61 17.24
C LEU A 63 0.47 -14.65 15.71
N ARG A 64 0.15 -15.80 15.12
CA ARG A 64 0.22 -15.99 13.67
C ARG A 64 -0.91 -15.33 12.92
N LEU A 65 -2.14 -15.42 13.41
CA LEU A 65 -3.31 -14.86 12.72
C LEU A 65 -3.27 -13.33 12.65
N PRO A 66 -3.08 -12.56 13.73
CA PRO A 66 -3.00 -11.10 13.62
C PRO A 66 -1.83 -10.64 12.76
N ARG A 67 -0.69 -11.29 12.86
CA ARG A 67 0.46 -11.01 12.00
C ARG A 67 0.15 -11.28 10.55
N ALA A 68 -0.44 -12.41 10.20
CA ALA A 68 -0.82 -12.76 8.84
C ALA A 68 -1.83 -11.78 8.25
N LEU A 69 -2.85 -11.36 9.01
CA LEU A 69 -3.81 -10.36 8.59
C LEU A 69 -3.16 -9.01 8.32
N ALA A 70 -2.25 -8.56 9.19
CA ALA A 70 -1.50 -7.33 9.00
C ALA A 70 -0.62 -7.40 7.74
N VAL A 71 0.11 -8.49 7.55
CA VAL A 71 0.96 -8.73 6.37
C VAL A 71 0.13 -8.67 5.08
N MET A 72 -1.00 -9.37 5.06
CA MET A 72 -1.89 -9.38 3.89
C MET A 72 -2.40 -7.99 3.55
N LEU A 73 -2.91 -7.25 4.54
CA LEU A 73 -3.49 -5.92 4.32
C LEU A 73 -2.44 -4.88 3.96
N VAL A 74 -1.26 -4.92 4.57
CA VAL A 74 -0.15 -4.02 4.20
C VAL A 74 0.34 -4.32 2.77
N GLY A 75 0.52 -5.58 2.44
CA GLY A 75 0.90 -5.99 1.08
C GLY A 75 -0.12 -5.56 0.03
N ALA A 76 -1.39 -5.80 0.31
CA ALA A 76 -2.49 -5.36 -0.54
C ALA A 76 -2.52 -3.83 -0.68
N ALA A 77 -2.41 -3.11 0.43
CA ALA A 77 -2.45 -1.64 0.45
C ALA A 77 -1.31 -1.03 -0.37
N LEU A 78 -0.08 -1.51 -0.18
CA LEU A 78 1.09 -1.01 -0.92
C LEU A 78 1.01 -1.34 -2.41
N ALA A 79 0.57 -2.53 -2.77
CA ALA A 79 0.42 -2.93 -4.17
C ALA A 79 -0.65 -2.11 -4.88
N VAL A 80 -1.80 -1.91 -4.25
CA VAL A 80 -2.89 -1.08 -4.79
C VAL A 80 -2.47 0.39 -4.87
N ALA A 81 -1.84 0.92 -3.83
CA ALA A 81 -1.32 2.29 -3.84
C ALA A 81 -0.32 2.51 -4.98
N GLY A 82 0.57 1.54 -5.22
CA GLY A 82 1.50 1.58 -6.34
C GLY A 82 0.80 1.58 -7.69
N ALA A 83 -0.19 0.72 -7.88
CA ALA A 83 -0.98 0.67 -9.11
C ALA A 83 -1.72 1.99 -9.38
N VAL A 84 -2.34 2.56 -8.35
CA VAL A 84 -3.02 3.86 -8.44
C VAL A 84 -2.05 4.98 -8.78
N MET A 85 -0.88 5.02 -8.15
CA MET A 85 0.15 6.02 -8.46
C MET A 85 0.65 5.92 -9.89
N GLN A 86 0.90 4.70 -10.36
CA GLN A 86 1.38 4.49 -11.73
C GLN A 86 0.34 4.97 -12.76
N ALA A 87 -0.94 4.73 -12.50
CA ALA A 87 -2.02 5.23 -13.35
C ALA A 87 -2.18 6.75 -13.26
N LEU A 88 -2.18 7.31 -12.05
CA LEU A 88 -2.38 8.73 -11.79
C LEU A 88 -1.26 9.59 -12.37
N PHE A 89 -0.02 9.20 -12.18
CA PHE A 89 1.16 9.94 -12.63
C PHE A 89 1.65 9.52 -14.02
N GLU A 90 0.97 8.58 -14.67
CA GLU A 90 1.34 8.05 -15.98
C GLU A 90 2.82 7.62 -16.05
N ASN A 91 3.30 7.04 -14.95
CA ASN A 91 4.70 6.63 -14.80
C ASN A 91 4.76 5.19 -14.26
N PRO A 92 5.26 4.22 -15.05
CA PRO A 92 5.34 2.84 -14.63
C PRO A 92 6.35 2.58 -13.49
N LEU A 93 7.20 3.57 -13.18
CA LEU A 93 8.17 3.49 -12.09
C LEU A 93 7.70 4.19 -10.81
N ALA A 94 6.48 4.74 -10.79
CA ALA A 94 5.93 5.36 -9.59
C ALA A 94 5.64 4.30 -8.53
N GLU A 95 6.05 4.59 -7.31
CA GLU A 95 5.74 3.77 -6.14
C GLU A 95 5.35 4.67 -4.96
N PRO A 96 4.66 4.14 -3.94
CA PRO A 96 4.21 4.96 -2.80
C PRO A 96 5.32 5.72 -2.08
N GLY A 97 6.53 5.16 -2.00
CA GLY A 97 7.68 5.81 -1.38
C GLY A 97 8.14 7.08 -2.09
N LEU A 98 7.95 7.17 -3.40
CA LEU A 98 8.38 8.34 -4.20
C LEU A 98 7.55 9.60 -3.92
N LEU A 99 6.32 9.46 -3.42
CA LEU A 99 5.48 10.62 -3.12
C LEU A 99 5.90 11.37 -1.86
N GLY A 100 6.86 10.84 -1.10
CA GLY A 100 7.38 11.46 0.11
C GLY A 100 6.52 11.25 1.36
N VAL A 101 5.37 10.59 1.24
CA VAL A 101 4.43 10.36 2.35
C VAL A 101 5.04 9.48 3.42
N ALA A 102 5.71 8.39 3.03
CA ALA A 102 6.41 7.51 3.97
C ALA A 102 7.52 8.25 4.72
N ASN A 103 8.25 9.13 4.04
CA ASN A 103 9.27 9.96 4.65
C ASN A 103 8.68 10.98 5.63
N GLY A 104 7.49 11.51 5.34
CA GLY A 104 6.74 12.37 6.27
C GLY A 104 6.37 11.63 7.56
N ALA A 105 5.90 10.40 7.43
CA ALA A 105 5.66 9.51 8.57
C ALA A 105 6.95 9.26 9.36
N GLY A 106 8.05 9.00 8.68
CA GLY A 106 9.37 8.80 9.28
C GLY A 106 9.85 10.01 10.07
N VAL A 107 9.72 11.22 9.54
CA VAL A 107 10.08 12.46 10.23
C VAL A 107 9.25 12.63 11.52
N ALA A 108 7.95 12.38 11.45
CA ALA A 108 7.08 12.47 12.63
C ALA A 108 7.47 11.44 13.70
N LEU A 109 7.81 10.22 13.31
CA LEU A 109 8.31 9.19 14.22
C LEU A 109 9.61 9.62 14.89
N VAL A 110 10.56 10.11 14.11
CA VAL A 110 11.85 10.57 14.61
C VAL A 110 11.69 11.71 15.61
N LEU A 111 10.88 12.71 15.29
CA LEU A 111 10.60 13.83 16.18
C LEU A 111 9.94 13.36 17.49
N THR A 112 8.99 12.43 17.40
CA THR A 112 8.31 11.88 18.57
C THR A 112 9.27 11.13 19.46
N VAL A 113 10.16 10.32 18.92
CA VAL A 113 11.16 9.57 19.69
C VAL A 113 12.16 10.52 20.34
N LEU A 114 12.66 11.52 19.63
CA LEU A 114 13.65 12.47 20.17
C LEU A 114 13.06 13.37 21.25
N LEU A 115 11.82 13.83 21.09
CA LEU A 115 11.16 14.71 22.05
C LEU A 115 10.64 13.95 23.27
N GLY A 116 10.26 12.69 23.08
CA GLY A 116 9.66 11.87 24.14
C GLY A 116 10.64 11.27 25.15
N HIS A 117 11.91 11.16 24.82
CA HIS A 117 12.99 10.57 25.62
C HIS A 117 12.62 9.25 26.30
N GLY A 118 13.09 8.13 25.78
CA GLY A 118 12.86 6.79 26.30
C GLY A 118 11.92 5.94 25.44
N LEU A 119 11.45 4.81 26.02
CA LEU A 119 10.52 3.92 25.35
C LEU A 119 9.12 4.51 25.32
N LEU A 120 8.59 4.75 24.13
CA LEU A 120 7.27 5.31 23.93
C LEU A 120 6.24 4.20 23.62
N PRO A 121 4.95 4.41 24.00
CA PRO A 121 3.89 3.49 23.64
C PRO A 121 3.77 3.34 22.11
N VAL A 122 3.46 2.13 21.63
CA VAL A 122 3.22 1.85 20.22
C VAL A 122 2.06 2.69 19.66
N ALA A 123 1.03 2.92 20.46
CA ALA A 123 -0.11 3.75 20.08
C ALA A 123 0.32 5.20 19.73
N LEU A 124 1.23 5.78 20.51
CA LEU A 124 1.75 7.13 20.26
C LEU A 124 2.60 7.17 18.98
N LEU A 125 3.47 6.20 18.78
CA LEU A 125 4.30 6.08 17.58
C LEU A 125 3.44 5.88 16.32
N SER A 126 2.43 5.03 16.40
CA SER A 126 1.49 4.79 15.31
C SER A 126 0.71 6.06 14.94
N ALA A 127 0.20 6.77 15.93
CA ALA A 127 -0.49 8.04 15.73
C ALA A 127 0.44 9.09 15.09
N ALA A 128 1.69 9.17 15.54
CA ALA A 128 2.68 10.08 14.97
C ALA A 128 2.97 9.77 13.50
N ALA A 129 3.13 8.51 13.15
CA ALA A 129 3.37 8.08 11.77
C ALA A 129 2.19 8.45 10.85
N ILE A 130 0.97 8.20 11.28
CA ILE A 130 -0.24 8.53 10.51
C ILE A 130 -0.39 10.05 10.35
N VAL A 131 -0.19 10.81 11.43
CA VAL A 131 -0.24 12.28 11.38
C VAL A 131 0.83 12.83 10.45
N GLY A 132 2.05 12.33 10.51
CA GLY A 132 3.13 12.72 9.61
C GLY A 132 2.84 12.44 8.14
N ALA A 133 2.30 11.26 7.84
CA ALA A 133 1.89 10.88 6.50
C ALA A 133 0.78 11.78 5.96
N LEU A 134 -0.25 12.05 6.76
CA LEU A 134 -1.36 12.93 6.37
C LEU A 134 -0.91 14.38 6.24
N ALA A 135 -0.04 14.86 7.13
CA ALA A 135 0.53 16.21 7.04
C ALA A 135 1.30 16.40 5.74
N MET A 136 2.12 15.42 5.36
CA MET A 136 2.83 15.46 4.07
C MET A 136 1.86 15.43 2.90
N THR A 137 0.82 14.60 2.96
CA THR A 137 -0.21 14.51 1.93
C THR A 137 -0.94 15.84 1.75
N PHE A 138 -1.38 16.46 2.83
CA PHE A 138 -2.03 17.78 2.77
C PHE A 138 -1.08 18.89 2.27
N LEU A 139 0.19 18.83 2.67
CA LEU A 139 1.20 19.75 2.17
C LEU A 139 1.36 19.65 0.65
N LEU A 140 1.45 18.43 0.13
CA LEU A 140 1.55 18.17 -1.32
C LEU A 140 0.32 18.66 -2.07
N LEU A 141 -0.87 18.35 -1.57
CA LEU A 141 -2.13 18.76 -2.20
C LEU A 141 -2.31 20.28 -2.14
N GLY A 142 -1.97 20.92 -1.02
CA GLY A 142 -2.00 22.36 -0.88
C GLY A 142 -1.03 23.05 -1.85
N PHE A 143 0.17 22.50 -2.02
CA PHE A 143 1.16 23.00 -2.97
C PHE A 143 0.67 22.86 -4.43
N ALA A 144 0.08 21.70 -4.74
CA ALA A 144 -0.50 21.44 -6.05
C ALA A 144 -1.63 22.42 -6.40
N ARG A 145 -2.49 22.73 -5.43
CA ARG A 145 -3.60 23.67 -5.59
C ARG A 145 -3.11 25.10 -5.81
N ARG A 146 -2.18 25.58 -4.98
CA ARG A 146 -1.67 26.96 -5.04
C ARG A 146 -0.89 27.23 -6.31
N ARG A 147 -0.06 26.29 -6.75
CA ARG A 147 0.83 26.41 -7.90
C ARG A 147 0.25 25.83 -9.18
N ARG A 148 -0.96 25.28 -9.14
CA ARG A 148 -1.63 24.60 -10.26
C ARG A 148 -0.72 23.56 -10.94
N LEU A 149 -0.13 22.68 -10.13
CA LEU A 149 0.80 21.69 -10.59
C LEU A 149 0.10 20.61 -11.44
N THR A 150 0.77 20.18 -12.50
CA THR A 150 0.42 18.95 -13.22
C THR A 150 0.75 17.73 -12.36
N ASN A 151 0.21 16.56 -12.72
CA ASN A 151 0.51 15.32 -12.00
C ASN A 151 2.02 15.02 -11.97
N ALA A 152 2.73 15.19 -13.10
CA ALA A 152 4.17 14.99 -13.18
C ALA A 152 4.94 15.92 -12.23
N ARG A 153 4.57 17.20 -12.17
CA ARG A 153 5.20 18.17 -11.27
C ARG A 153 4.90 17.87 -9.80
N LEU A 154 3.69 17.41 -9.49
CA LEU A 154 3.35 16.97 -8.13
C LEU A 154 4.23 15.82 -7.67
N LEU A 155 4.48 14.83 -8.52
CA LEU A 155 5.39 13.74 -8.22
C LEU A 155 6.81 14.24 -7.95
N LEU A 156 7.31 15.17 -8.77
CA LEU A 156 8.64 15.77 -8.58
C LEU A 156 8.75 16.52 -7.26
N VAL A 157 7.73 17.29 -6.88
CA VAL A 157 7.67 17.97 -5.57
C VAL A 157 7.67 16.95 -4.43
N GLY A 158 6.91 15.88 -4.56
CA GLY A 158 6.89 14.78 -3.60
C GLY A 158 8.26 14.12 -3.40
N VAL A 159 8.97 13.85 -4.49
CA VAL A 159 10.33 13.31 -4.46
C VAL A 159 11.30 14.29 -3.78
N ALA A 160 11.25 15.57 -4.12
CA ALA A 160 12.10 16.59 -3.51
C ALA A 160 11.85 16.72 -2.01
N LEU A 161 10.59 16.77 -1.57
CA LEU A 161 10.24 16.80 -0.16
C LEU A 161 10.66 15.52 0.55
N GLY A 162 10.56 14.37 -0.10
CA GLY A 162 11.04 13.10 0.42
C GLY A 162 12.54 13.12 0.70
N ILE A 163 13.33 13.68 -0.20
CA ILE A 163 14.79 13.85 -0.02
C ILE A 163 15.09 14.74 1.18
N VAL A 164 14.39 15.87 1.32
CA VAL A 164 14.53 16.76 2.48
C VAL A 164 14.20 16.02 3.79
N CYS A 165 13.11 15.29 3.81
CA CYS A 165 12.70 14.47 4.97
C CYS A 165 13.76 13.41 5.31
N SER A 166 14.34 12.74 4.31
CA SER A 166 15.40 11.75 4.51
C SER A 166 16.65 12.40 5.13
N ALA A 167 17.02 13.58 4.68
CA ALA A 167 18.13 14.33 5.24
C ALA A 167 17.88 14.71 6.71
N LEU A 168 16.67 15.18 7.03
CA LEU A 168 16.27 15.47 8.41
C LEU A 168 16.31 14.24 9.30
N MET A 169 15.85 13.09 8.81
CA MET A 169 15.93 11.83 9.55
C MET A 169 17.37 11.40 9.81
N THR A 170 18.24 11.53 8.83
CA THR A 170 19.68 11.23 8.97
C THR A 170 20.33 12.10 10.06
N TRP A 171 20.04 13.38 10.06
CA TRP A 171 20.50 14.30 11.10
C TRP A 171 19.99 13.91 12.48
N ALA A 172 18.72 13.58 12.59
CA ALA A 172 18.11 13.18 13.85
C ALA A 172 18.74 11.89 14.40
N VAL A 173 19.04 10.92 13.57
CA VAL A 173 19.74 9.69 13.95
C VAL A 173 21.13 10.01 14.48
N TYR A 174 21.84 10.94 13.86
CA TYR A 174 23.17 11.36 14.31
C TYR A 174 23.16 11.94 15.74
N PHE A 175 22.13 12.69 16.11
CA PHE A 175 21.99 13.27 17.44
C PHE A 175 21.24 12.41 18.44
N SER A 176 20.83 11.21 18.07
CA SER A 176 20.05 10.33 18.94
C SER A 176 20.91 9.60 19.98
N THR A 177 20.28 9.25 21.12
CA THR A 177 20.86 8.33 22.09
C THR A 177 20.84 6.90 21.55
N SER A 178 21.59 5.97 22.18
CA SER A 178 21.62 4.57 21.76
C SER A 178 20.27 3.88 21.86
N LEU A 179 19.44 4.23 22.86
CA LEU A 179 18.08 3.69 23.02
C LEU A 179 17.14 4.23 21.95
N ASP A 180 17.16 5.54 21.70
CA ASP A 180 16.38 6.18 20.65
C ASP A 180 16.77 5.66 19.28
N LEU A 181 18.06 5.46 19.04
CA LEU A 181 18.59 4.90 17.81
C LEU A 181 18.04 3.49 17.55
N ARG A 182 17.99 2.62 18.55
CA ARG A 182 17.41 1.26 18.42
C ARG A 182 15.93 1.32 18.01
N GLN A 183 15.15 2.18 18.65
CA GLN A 183 13.73 2.34 18.36
C GLN A 183 13.51 2.86 16.93
N LEU A 184 14.29 3.84 16.50
CA LEU A 184 14.26 4.38 15.14
C LEU A 184 14.67 3.34 14.10
N MET A 185 15.75 2.61 14.34
CA MET A 185 16.21 1.56 13.42
C MET A 185 15.20 0.44 13.26
N TYR A 186 14.51 0.06 14.34
CA TYR A 186 13.43 -0.93 14.26
C TYR A 186 12.34 -0.51 13.26
N TRP A 187 11.91 0.74 13.32
CA TRP A 187 10.91 1.27 12.38
C TRP A 187 11.45 1.42 10.95
N MET A 188 12.69 1.87 10.79
CA MET A 188 13.31 2.08 9.47
C MET A 188 13.57 0.78 8.72
N MET A 189 13.85 -0.32 9.43
CA MET A 189 14.08 -1.62 8.82
C MET A 189 12.80 -2.25 8.29
N GLY A 190 11.65 -1.89 8.84
CA GLY A 190 10.38 -2.47 8.49
C GLY A 190 10.23 -3.91 8.98
N GLY A 191 9.00 -4.37 9.15
CA GLY A 191 8.70 -5.75 9.50
C GLY A 191 7.47 -5.91 10.37
N PHE A 192 7.06 -7.14 10.55
CA PHE A 192 5.82 -7.50 11.24
C PHE A 192 6.04 -8.21 12.58
N GLY A 193 7.28 -8.26 13.07
CA GLY A 193 7.67 -9.04 14.24
C GLY A 193 6.95 -8.68 15.54
N GLY A 194 6.55 -7.41 15.68
CA GLY A 194 5.82 -6.94 16.88
C GLY A 194 4.31 -6.85 16.72
N VAL A 195 3.76 -7.33 15.61
CA VAL A 195 2.31 -7.21 15.34
C VAL A 195 1.53 -8.29 16.08
N ASP A 196 0.53 -7.86 16.85
CA ASP A 196 -0.45 -8.72 17.53
C ASP A 196 -1.85 -8.06 17.52
N TRP A 197 -2.80 -8.59 18.30
CA TRP A 197 -4.15 -8.04 18.35
C TRP A 197 -4.24 -6.61 18.89
N ARG A 198 -3.19 -6.07 19.52
CA ARG A 198 -3.16 -4.67 19.96
C ARG A 198 -3.20 -3.69 18.80
N GLN A 199 -2.72 -4.08 17.62
CA GLN A 199 -2.76 -3.28 16.40
C GLN A 199 -4.00 -3.53 15.52
N LYS A 200 -5.01 -4.25 16.02
CA LYS A 200 -6.23 -4.56 15.24
C LYS A 200 -6.91 -3.33 14.64
N TRP A 201 -6.88 -2.20 15.32
CA TRP A 201 -7.48 -0.96 14.83
C TRP A 201 -6.75 -0.41 13.60
N LEU A 202 -5.43 -0.55 13.53
CA LEU A 202 -4.64 -0.16 12.36
C LEU A 202 -4.94 -1.06 11.17
N VAL A 203 -5.03 -2.36 11.40
CA VAL A 203 -5.41 -3.33 10.37
C VAL A 203 -6.80 -3.02 9.82
N LEU A 204 -7.76 -2.77 10.70
CA LEU A 204 -9.12 -2.37 10.30
C LEU A 204 -9.16 -1.00 9.60
N ALA A 205 -8.26 -0.08 9.93
CA ALA A 205 -8.18 1.23 9.29
C ALA A 205 -7.73 1.15 7.83
N LEU A 206 -6.99 0.13 7.43
CA LEU A 206 -6.60 -0.08 6.03
C LEU A 206 -7.76 -0.54 5.16
N LEU A 207 -8.65 -1.34 5.70
CA LEU A 207 -9.64 -2.07 4.92
C LEU A 207 -10.64 -1.17 4.17
N PRO A 208 -11.28 -0.15 4.79
CA PRO A 208 -12.26 0.68 4.07
C PRO A 208 -11.67 1.41 2.87
N VAL A 209 -10.50 2.01 3.02
CA VAL A 209 -9.84 2.77 1.96
C VAL A 209 -9.34 1.85 0.86
N LEU A 210 -8.80 0.69 1.24
CA LEU A 210 -8.36 -0.32 0.28
C LEU A 210 -9.52 -0.84 -0.59
N LEU A 211 -10.66 -1.15 0.03
CA LEU A 211 -11.85 -1.60 -0.69
C LEU A 211 -12.40 -0.49 -1.58
N TRP A 212 -12.44 0.74 -1.10
CA TRP A 212 -12.87 1.88 -1.91
C TRP A 212 -11.98 2.08 -3.14
N LEU A 213 -10.65 2.02 -2.99
CA LEU A 213 -9.71 2.14 -4.10
C LEU A 213 -9.88 1.01 -5.11
N CYS A 214 -10.06 -0.22 -4.66
CA CYS A 214 -10.31 -1.35 -5.55
C CYS A 214 -11.58 -1.16 -6.38
N GLY A 215 -12.55 -0.39 -5.90
CA GLY A 215 -13.76 -0.05 -6.61
C GLY A 215 -13.62 1.09 -7.62
N GLN A 216 -12.47 1.77 -7.69
CA GLN A 216 -12.25 2.93 -8.57
C GLN A 216 -11.55 2.59 -9.90
N GLY A 217 -11.60 1.36 -10.32
CA GLY A 217 -10.97 0.93 -11.59
C GLY A 217 -11.45 1.70 -12.81
N ARG A 218 -12.75 2.03 -12.87
CA ARG A 218 -13.32 2.83 -13.95
C ARG A 218 -12.70 4.22 -14.04
N VAL A 219 -12.54 4.91 -12.92
CA VAL A 219 -11.92 6.24 -12.86
C VAL A 219 -10.48 6.17 -13.35
N LEU A 220 -9.70 5.18 -12.90
CA LEU A 220 -8.32 4.99 -13.33
C LEU A 220 -8.20 4.62 -14.80
N ASN A 221 -9.12 3.82 -15.34
CA ASN A 221 -9.18 3.55 -16.79
C ASN A 221 -9.39 4.83 -17.59
N LEU A 222 -10.27 5.75 -17.13
CA LEU A 222 -10.47 7.05 -17.75
C LEU A 222 -9.22 7.93 -17.65
N MET A 223 -8.56 7.95 -16.51
CA MET A 223 -7.32 8.71 -16.30
C MET A 223 -6.18 8.21 -17.19
N ALA A 224 -6.13 6.92 -17.49
CA ALA A 224 -5.14 6.32 -18.38
C ALA A 224 -5.23 6.83 -19.82
N LEU A 225 -6.36 7.41 -20.24
CA LEU A 225 -6.55 8.03 -21.55
C LEU A 225 -5.85 9.38 -21.66
N GLY A 226 -5.33 9.94 -20.58
CA GLY A 226 -4.73 11.27 -20.50
C GLY A 226 -5.66 12.31 -19.88
N GLU A 227 -5.10 13.42 -19.40
CA GLU A 227 -5.87 14.46 -18.70
C GLU A 227 -6.94 15.11 -19.58
N VAL A 228 -6.62 15.40 -20.82
CA VAL A 228 -7.55 16.08 -21.75
C VAL A 228 -8.74 15.17 -22.06
N GLN A 229 -8.48 13.93 -22.43
CA GLN A 229 -9.51 12.96 -22.77
C GLN A 229 -10.40 12.63 -21.57
N ALA A 230 -9.83 12.50 -20.39
CA ALA A 230 -10.57 12.24 -19.16
C ALA A 230 -11.54 13.40 -18.83
N ARG A 231 -11.10 14.65 -18.98
CA ARG A 231 -11.96 15.84 -18.82
C ARG A 231 -13.09 15.88 -19.83
N GLN A 232 -12.81 15.55 -21.07
CA GLN A 232 -13.83 15.51 -22.14
C GLN A 232 -14.91 14.46 -21.84
N LEU A 233 -14.57 13.38 -21.16
CA LEU A 233 -15.49 12.33 -20.74
C LEU A 233 -16.20 12.64 -19.42
N GLY A 234 -16.05 13.84 -18.88
CA GLY A 234 -16.78 14.33 -17.71
C GLY A 234 -16.12 14.06 -16.37
N LEU A 235 -14.86 13.66 -16.33
CA LEU A 235 -14.13 13.41 -15.10
C LEU A 235 -13.60 14.71 -14.47
N SER A 236 -13.91 14.93 -13.20
CA SER A 236 -13.36 16.05 -12.41
C SER A 236 -11.94 15.71 -11.93
N LEU A 237 -10.92 15.97 -12.77
CA LEU A 237 -9.55 15.53 -12.52
C LEU A 237 -8.98 16.00 -11.20
N HIS A 238 -9.16 17.28 -10.84
CA HIS A 238 -8.60 17.81 -9.59
C HIS A 238 -9.21 17.16 -8.36
N LEU A 239 -10.52 16.93 -8.36
CA LEU A 239 -11.19 16.24 -7.27
C LEU A 239 -10.68 14.80 -7.12
N TRP A 240 -10.63 14.05 -8.22
CA TRP A 240 -10.19 12.65 -8.19
C TRP A 240 -8.70 12.52 -7.87
N ARG A 241 -7.86 13.43 -8.38
CA ARG A 241 -6.45 13.47 -7.98
C ARG A 241 -6.31 13.65 -6.47
N ASN A 242 -7.04 14.60 -5.89
CA ASN A 242 -6.98 14.85 -4.45
C ASN A 242 -7.47 13.64 -3.64
N LEU A 243 -8.59 13.04 -4.04
CA LEU A 243 -9.13 11.86 -3.36
C LEU A 243 -8.16 10.67 -3.43
N LEU A 244 -7.59 10.42 -4.60
CA LEU A 244 -6.65 9.31 -4.80
C LEU A 244 -5.35 9.52 -4.02
N VAL A 245 -4.81 10.73 -4.02
CA VAL A 245 -3.59 11.05 -3.26
C VAL A 245 -3.85 10.97 -1.75
N LEU A 246 -4.99 11.41 -1.26
CA LEU A 246 -5.39 11.24 0.15
C LEU A 246 -5.51 9.77 0.52
N ALA A 247 -6.10 8.96 -0.34
CA ALA A 247 -6.22 7.52 -0.11
C ALA A 247 -4.83 6.85 -0.06
N ILE A 248 -3.93 7.20 -0.98
CA ILE A 248 -2.54 6.72 -0.97
C ILE A 248 -1.85 7.14 0.34
N GLY A 249 -1.99 8.39 0.74
CA GLY A 249 -1.42 8.91 1.98
C GLY A 249 -1.89 8.15 3.21
N TRP A 250 -3.17 7.83 3.28
CA TRP A 250 -3.74 7.02 4.36
C TRP A 250 -3.18 5.60 4.36
N LEU A 251 -3.20 4.92 3.21
CA LEU A 251 -2.69 3.55 3.09
C LEU A 251 -1.20 3.47 3.47
N VAL A 252 -0.40 4.40 2.98
CA VAL A 252 1.04 4.44 3.30
C VAL A 252 1.26 4.75 4.77
N GLY A 253 0.56 5.74 5.32
CA GLY A 253 0.70 6.14 6.72
C GLY A 253 0.37 5.02 7.70
N VAL A 254 -0.75 4.35 7.50
CA VAL A 254 -1.16 3.21 8.34
C VAL A 254 -0.22 2.01 8.15
N SER A 255 0.25 1.76 6.93
CA SER A 255 1.21 0.69 6.64
C SER A 255 2.55 0.94 7.35
N VAL A 256 3.05 2.17 7.34
CA VAL A 256 4.26 2.55 8.10
C VAL A 256 4.04 2.39 9.60
N ALA A 257 2.88 2.78 10.12
CA ALA A 257 2.54 2.61 11.51
C ALA A 257 2.54 1.13 11.95
N LEU A 258 2.07 0.23 11.08
CA LEU A 258 2.04 -1.22 11.34
C LEU A 258 3.41 -1.89 11.21
N ALA A 259 4.15 -1.57 10.16
CA ALA A 259 5.26 -2.40 9.70
C ALA A 259 6.54 -1.61 9.41
N GLY A 260 6.53 -0.31 9.57
CA GLY A 260 7.63 0.54 9.13
C GLY A 260 7.66 0.68 7.61
N VAL A 261 8.81 1.04 7.06
CA VAL A 261 8.97 1.29 5.62
C VAL A 261 9.21 -0.02 4.88
N ILE A 262 8.32 -0.33 3.94
CA ILE A 262 8.45 -1.49 3.03
C ILE A 262 8.46 -0.96 1.60
N GLY A 263 9.53 -1.21 0.87
CA GLY A 263 9.70 -0.77 -0.50
C GLY A 263 9.42 -1.84 -1.54
N PHE A 264 9.31 -1.41 -2.79
CA PHE A 264 9.23 -2.21 -4.02
C PHE A 264 7.95 -2.99 -4.28
N VAL A 265 7.14 -3.34 -3.27
CA VAL A 265 5.87 -4.06 -3.49
C VAL A 265 4.95 -3.28 -4.43
N GLY A 266 4.79 -1.99 -4.19
CA GLY A 266 3.97 -1.10 -5.04
C GLY A 266 4.55 -0.85 -6.44
N LEU A 267 5.84 -1.08 -6.64
CA LEU A 267 6.49 -0.97 -7.95
C LEU A 267 6.34 -2.27 -8.76
N VAL A 268 6.65 -3.38 -8.13
CA VAL A 268 6.85 -4.68 -8.80
C VAL A 268 5.53 -5.39 -9.09
N ILE A 269 4.62 -5.45 -8.13
CA ILE A 269 3.37 -6.23 -8.25
C ILE A 269 2.48 -5.73 -9.39
N PRO A 270 2.17 -4.42 -9.51
CA PRO A 270 1.37 -3.95 -10.64
C PRO A 270 2.04 -4.20 -11.98
N HIS A 271 3.35 -4.05 -12.06
CA HIS A 271 4.12 -4.26 -13.29
C HIS A 271 4.05 -5.73 -13.75
N ILE A 272 4.28 -6.67 -12.84
CA ILE A 272 4.20 -8.11 -13.14
C ILE A 272 2.80 -8.48 -13.62
N LEU A 273 1.76 -8.00 -12.95
CA LEU A 273 0.39 -8.30 -13.33
C LEU A 273 0.01 -7.73 -14.70
N ARG A 274 0.51 -6.55 -15.06
CA ARG A 274 0.33 -6.01 -16.40
C ARG A 274 1.02 -6.85 -17.46
N LEU A 275 2.18 -7.41 -17.17
CA LEU A 275 2.89 -8.33 -18.06
C LEU A 275 2.10 -9.63 -18.30
N THR A 276 1.25 -10.05 -17.38
CA THR A 276 0.38 -11.21 -17.54
C THR A 276 -0.92 -10.90 -18.30
N GLY A 277 -1.11 -9.66 -18.75
CA GLY A 277 -2.26 -9.23 -19.55
C GLY A 277 -3.37 -8.53 -18.79
N LEU A 278 -3.23 -8.29 -17.49
CA LEU A 278 -4.19 -7.53 -16.69
C LEU A 278 -3.95 -6.02 -16.88
N THR A 279 -4.66 -5.41 -17.80
CA THR A 279 -4.56 -3.97 -18.10
C THR A 279 -5.78 -3.17 -17.69
N ASP A 280 -6.96 -3.84 -17.59
CA ASP A 280 -8.18 -3.20 -17.10
C ASP A 280 -8.08 -2.98 -15.58
N GLN A 281 -8.13 -1.73 -15.15
CA GLN A 281 -7.98 -1.34 -13.74
C GLN A 281 -9.07 -1.94 -12.84
N ARG A 282 -10.24 -2.27 -13.38
CA ARG A 282 -11.32 -2.92 -12.62
C ARG A 282 -10.91 -4.31 -12.10
N TYR A 283 -10.02 -4.99 -12.79
CA TYR A 283 -9.47 -6.30 -12.42
C TYR A 283 -8.04 -6.20 -11.90
N LEU A 284 -7.26 -5.23 -12.39
CA LEU A 284 -5.89 -5.02 -11.97
C LEU A 284 -5.80 -4.63 -10.48
N LEU A 285 -6.65 -3.73 -10.00
CA LEU A 285 -6.62 -3.29 -8.60
C LEU A 285 -6.94 -4.44 -7.63
N PRO A 286 -8.03 -5.21 -7.79
CA PRO A 286 -8.23 -6.40 -6.97
C PRO A 286 -7.11 -7.43 -7.09
N ALA A 287 -6.57 -7.65 -8.28
CA ALA A 287 -5.45 -8.55 -8.50
C ALA A 287 -4.19 -8.07 -7.79
N CYS A 288 -3.89 -6.76 -7.80
CA CYS A 288 -2.79 -6.18 -7.05
C CYS A 288 -2.96 -6.38 -5.55
N ALA A 289 -4.17 -6.19 -5.02
CA ALA A 289 -4.45 -6.43 -3.61
C ALA A 289 -4.17 -7.89 -3.24
N LEU A 290 -4.65 -8.84 -4.01
CA LEU A 290 -4.44 -10.27 -3.76
C LEU A 290 -2.98 -10.66 -3.93
N ALA A 291 -2.33 -10.25 -5.00
CA ALA A 291 -0.93 -10.58 -5.27
C ALA A 291 0.01 -9.95 -4.24
N GLY A 292 -0.22 -8.70 -3.86
CA GLY A 292 0.55 -8.03 -2.80
C GLY A 292 0.39 -8.72 -1.46
N ALA A 293 -0.82 -9.09 -1.08
CA ALA A 293 -1.10 -9.86 0.11
C ALA A 293 -0.37 -11.21 0.10
N GLY A 294 -0.47 -11.94 -1.00
CA GLY A 294 0.15 -13.26 -1.14
C GLY A 294 1.68 -13.20 -1.14
N VAL A 295 2.27 -12.29 -1.87
CA VAL A 295 3.73 -12.14 -1.97
C VAL A 295 4.32 -11.75 -0.61
N LEU A 296 3.71 -10.79 0.08
CA LEU A 296 4.21 -10.35 1.38
C LEU A 296 4.04 -11.43 2.44
N LEU A 297 2.96 -12.20 2.37
CA LEU A 297 2.70 -13.32 3.25
C LEU A 297 3.72 -14.45 3.06
N VAL A 298 4.11 -14.75 1.84
CA VAL A 298 5.16 -15.73 1.53
C VAL A 298 6.53 -15.22 1.97
N ALA A 299 6.82 -13.93 1.80
CA ALA A 299 8.08 -13.32 2.21
C ALA A 299 8.25 -13.25 3.74
N ASP A 300 7.14 -13.17 4.45
CA ASP A 300 7.12 -13.16 5.93
C ASP A 300 7.15 -14.62 6.53
#